data_26e0af29a120984a5ed7664ac32ccea9
#
_entry.id   26e0af29a120984a5ed7664ac32ccea9
#
_cell.length_a   1.000
_cell.length_b   1.000
_cell.length_c   1.000
_cell.angle_alpha   90.00
_cell.angle_beta   90.00
_cell.angle_gamma   90.00
#
_symmetry.space_group_name_H-M   'P 1'
#
loop_
_entity.id
_entity.type
_entity.pdbx_description
1 polymer ?
#
loop_
_entity_poly.entity_id
_entity_poly.type
_entity_poly.pdbx_seq_one_letter_code
_entity_poly.pdbx_strand_id
1 'polypeptide(L)'
;MKVGELLIKIEIAKTTILKSDGIAKTADFVAAGLTTYDVAVLCKEGHIERVRHGYYQLPENNDLSEEKLLSTLLPEGIVCVESALFHYGYNDFSPRHWTVAVPRTISRAKLRIDAVPLKAYYVQKNLYTLGKTTDDFDGITLSVYDRERTICDCFKYRTKLDNELFNKAINAYVADDKKNLSNLSNYAKKMRLYKKVMDLMEVMLNG
;
A
#
# COMPACT_ATOMS: atom_id res chain seq x y z
N MET A 1 -2.50 -40.46 -3.80
CA MET A 1 -3.85 -39.87 -3.69
C MET A 1 -4.69 -40.40 -4.84
N LYS A 2 -5.95 -40.84 -4.61
CA LYS A 2 -6.82 -41.30 -5.69
C LYS A 2 -7.25 -40.10 -6.53
N VAL A 3 -7.28 -40.21 -7.86
CA VAL A 3 -7.58 -39.10 -8.79
C VAL A 3 -8.86 -38.34 -8.40
N GLY A 4 -9.91 -39.05 -7.99
CA GLY A 4 -11.17 -38.41 -7.56
C GLY A 4 -11.05 -37.57 -6.29
N GLU A 5 -10.20 -37.96 -5.35
CA GLU A 5 -9.94 -37.20 -4.11
C GLU A 5 -9.18 -35.89 -4.40
N LEU A 6 -8.22 -35.92 -5.32
CA LEU A 6 -7.51 -34.74 -5.76
C LEU A 6 -8.44 -33.72 -6.43
N LEU A 7 -9.32 -34.18 -7.34
CA LEU A 7 -10.29 -33.31 -8.02
C LEU A 7 -11.20 -32.58 -7.02
N ILE A 8 -11.68 -33.29 -5.98
CA ILE A 8 -12.50 -32.67 -4.94
C ILE A 8 -11.71 -31.58 -4.18
N LYS A 9 -10.44 -31.85 -3.83
CA LYS A 9 -9.60 -30.87 -3.14
C LYS A 9 -9.30 -29.64 -3.98
N ILE A 10 -9.08 -29.80 -5.29
CA ILE A 10 -8.91 -28.69 -6.25
C ILE A 10 -10.19 -27.83 -6.29
N GLU A 11 -11.36 -28.44 -6.36
CA GLU A 11 -12.62 -27.70 -6.42
C GLU A 11 -12.91 -26.94 -5.12
N ILE A 12 -12.62 -27.53 -3.96
CA ILE A 12 -12.69 -26.86 -2.66
C ILE A 12 -11.76 -25.64 -2.65
N ALA A 13 -10.53 -25.80 -3.12
CA ALA A 13 -9.54 -24.71 -3.15
C ALA A 13 -9.99 -23.57 -4.07
N LYS A 14 -10.45 -23.88 -5.29
CA LYS A 14 -10.99 -22.89 -6.24
C LYS A 14 -12.17 -22.11 -5.63
N THR A 15 -13.13 -22.82 -5.09
CA THR A 15 -14.30 -22.21 -4.45
C THR A 15 -13.92 -21.33 -3.28
N THR A 16 -12.93 -21.74 -2.46
CA THR A 16 -12.44 -20.96 -1.33
C THR A 16 -11.79 -19.65 -1.78
N ILE A 17 -10.94 -19.70 -2.81
CA ILE A 17 -10.29 -18.50 -3.36
C ILE A 17 -11.32 -17.55 -3.95
N LEU A 18 -12.28 -18.03 -4.73
CA LEU A 18 -13.33 -17.21 -5.32
C LEU A 18 -14.20 -16.54 -4.25
N LYS A 19 -14.57 -17.26 -3.17
CA LYS A 19 -15.30 -16.69 -2.03
C LYS A 19 -14.49 -15.67 -1.22
N SER A 20 -13.16 -15.77 -1.28
CA SER A 20 -12.22 -14.86 -0.62
C SER A 20 -11.74 -13.74 -1.56
N ASP A 21 -12.53 -13.43 -2.57
CA ASP A 21 -12.30 -12.31 -3.50
C ASP A 21 -10.92 -12.38 -4.20
N GLY A 22 -10.55 -13.60 -4.59
CA GLY A 22 -9.36 -13.92 -5.39
C GLY A 22 -8.11 -14.28 -4.58
N ILE A 23 -8.07 -14.01 -3.26
CA ILE A 23 -6.93 -14.34 -2.39
C ILE A 23 -7.41 -14.99 -1.10
N ALA A 24 -7.11 -16.27 -0.90
CA ALA A 24 -7.45 -17.00 0.31
C ALA A 24 -6.24 -17.22 1.24
N LYS A 25 -6.49 -17.25 2.54
CA LYS A 25 -5.50 -17.58 3.57
C LYS A 25 -5.48 -19.09 3.81
N THR A 26 -4.37 -19.60 4.31
CA THR A 26 -4.29 -21.01 4.77
C THR A 26 -5.46 -21.37 5.71
N ALA A 27 -5.86 -20.45 6.59
CA ALA A 27 -6.97 -20.66 7.51
C ALA A 27 -8.33 -20.85 6.80
N ASP A 28 -8.55 -20.16 5.68
CA ASP A 28 -9.80 -20.26 4.90
C ASP A 28 -9.92 -21.65 4.26
N PHE A 29 -8.81 -22.22 3.76
CA PHE A 29 -8.78 -23.58 3.24
C PHE A 29 -9.02 -24.62 4.32
N VAL A 30 -8.43 -24.41 5.51
CA VAL A 30 -8.64 -25.30 6.66
C VAL A 30 -10.11 -25.26 7.10
N ALA A 31 -10.73 -24.09 7.14
CA ALA A 31 -12.15 -23.94 7.43
C ALA A 31 -13.04 -24.61 6.37
N ALA A 32 -12.57 -24.69 5.12
CA ALA A 32 -13.25 -25.39 4.03
C ALA A 32 -13.01 -26.91 4.00
N GLY A 33 -12.23 -27.46 4.96
CA GLY A 33 -12.01 -28.91 5.12
C GLY A 33 -10.72 -29.44 4.49
N LEU A 34 -9.82 -28.57 3.99
CA LEU A 34 -8.48 -28.96 3.55
C LEU A 34 -7.51 -28.95 4.73
N THR A 35 -6.51 -29.83 4.69
CA THR A 35 -5.38 -29.76 5.62
C THR A 35 -4.29 -28.80 5.10
N THR A 36 -3.40 -28.32 5.96
CA THR A 36 -2.23 -27.54 5.54
C THR A 36 -1.32 -28.33 4.59
N TYR A 37 -1.31 -29.65 4.71
CA TYR A 37 -0.60 -30.53 3.78
C TYR A 37 -1.26 -30.52 2.40
N ASP A 38 -2.60 -30.58 2.31
CA ASP A 38 -3.31 -30.49 1.02
C ASP A 38 -3.01 -29.18 0.32
N VAL A 39 -3.04 -28.06 1.06
CA VAL A 39 -2.68 -26.74 0.51
C VAL A 39 -1.26 -26.73 -0.04
N ALA A 40 -0.30 -27.33 0.67
CA ALA A 40 1.09 -27.41 0.20
C ALA A 40 1.23 -28.27 -1.06
N VAL A 41 0.48 -29.40 -1.15
CA VAL A 41 0.45 -30.27 -2.33
C VAL A 41 -0.17 -29.53 -3.52
N LEU A 42 -1.34 -28.91 -3.35
CA LEU A 42 -2.00 -28.14 -4.41
C LEU A 42 -1.13 -27.00 -4.95
N CYS A 43 -0.38 -26.33 -4.06
CA CYS A 43 0.56 -25.30 -4.46
C CYS A 43 1.76 -25.88 -5.23
N LYS A 44 2.30 -27.01 -4.78
CA LYS A 44 3.43 -27.69 -5.46
C LYS A 44 3.06 -28.22 -6.85
N GLU A 45 1.83 -28.69 -7.00
CA GLU A 45 1.28 -29.20 -8.26
C GLU A 45 0.77 -28.09 -9.19
N GLY A 46 0.82 -26.82 -8.77
CA GLY A 46 0.44 -25.66 -9.59
C GLY A 46 -1.07 -25.43 -9.70
N HIS A 47 -1.89 -26.07 -8.86
CA HIS A 47 -3.34 -25.82 -8.83
C HIS A 47 -3.72 -24.52 -8.13
N ILE A 48 -2.85 -24.02 -7.24
CA ILE A 48 -2.91 -22.72 -6.60
C ILE A 48 -1.50 -22.12 -6.56
N GLU A 49 -1.40 -20.80 -6.56
CA GLU A 49 -0.13 -20.07 -6.45
C GLU A 49 -0.03 -19.32 -5.14
N ARG A 50 1.16 -19.30 -4.56
CA ARG A 50 1.42 -18.56 -3.34
C ARG A 50 1.87 -17.13 -3.65
N VAL A 51 1.03 -16.13 -3.32
CA VAL A 51 1.36 -14.70 -3.44
C VAL A 51 2.20 -14.18 -2.27
N ARG A 52 2.06 -14.80 -1.11
CA ARG A 52 2.86 -14.56 0.10
C ARG A 52 2.72 -15.77 1.04
N HIS A 53 3.61 -15.92 2.01
CA HIS A 53 3.48 -16.98 3.01
C HIS A 53 2.09 -16.97 3.65
N GLY A 54 1.37 -18.09 3.49
CA GLY A 54 0.01 -18.28 4.00
C GLY A 54 -1.11 -17.62 3.20
N TYR A 55 -0.84 -17.08 2.00
CA TYR A 55 -1.83 -16.50 1.08
C TYR A 55 -1.66 -17.07 -0.32
N TYR A 56 -2.77 -17.43 -0.95
CA TYR A 56 -2.80 -18.13 -2.22
C TYR A 56 -3.88 -17.57 -3.15
N GLN A 57 -3.61 -17.65 -4.44
CA GLN A 57 -4.52 -17.30 -5.54
C GLN A 57 -4.63 -18.45 -6.53
N LEU A 58 -5.52 -18.32 -7.52
CA LEU A 58 -5.52 -19.21 -8.68
C LEU A 58 -4.43 -18.80 -9.67
N PRO A 59 -3.78 -19.74 -10.36
CA PRO A 59 -2.78 -19.44 -11.39
C PRO A 59 -3.32 -18.58 -12.53
N GLU A 60 -4.62 -18.70 -12.82
CA GLU A 60 -5.32 -17.95 -13.86
C GLU A 60 -5.62 -16.50 -13.43
N ASN A 61 -5.53 -16.19 -12.13
CA ASN A 61 -5.79 -14.85 -11.55
C ASN A 61 -4.54 -13.95 -11.53
N ASN A 62 -3.65 -14.08 -12.51
CA ASN A 62 -2.49 -13.19 -12.67
C ASN A 62 -2.88 -11.71 -12.92
N ASP A 63 -4.19 -11.41 -13.02
CA ASP A 63 -4.74 -10.08 -13.26
C ASP A 63 -5.18 -9.34 -11.99
N LEU A 64 -4.82 -9.85 -10.79
CA LEU A 64 -5.06 -9.08 -9.57
C LEU A 64 -4.19 -7.84 -9.57
N SER A 65 -4.84 -6.67 -9.53
CA SER A 65 -4.12 -5.40 -9.50
C SER A 65 -3.24 -5.27 -8.25
N GLU A 66 -2.18 -4.49 -8.34
CA GLU A 66 -1.28 -4.24 -7.21
C GLU A 66 -2.02 -3.62 -6.03
N GLU A 67 -3.05 -2.79 -6.30
CA GLU A 67 -3.93 -2.18 -5.32
C GLU A 67 -4.71 -3.24 -4.53
N LYS A 68 -5.23 -4.25 -5.24
CA LYS A 68 -5.95 -5.37 -4.61
C LYS A 68 -5.03 -6.20 -3.72
N LEU A 69 -3.83 -6.48 -4.20
CA LEU A 69 -2.79 -7.17 -3.44
C LEU A 69 -2.41 -6.37 -2.19
N LEU A 70 -2.21 -5.05 -2.31
CA LEU A 70 -1.92 -4.17 -1.18
C LEU A 70 -3.04 -4.16 -0.15
N SER A 71 -4.28 -3.94 -0.58
CA SER A 71 -5.45 -3.88 0.32
C SER A 71 -5.60 -5.17 1.13
N THR A 72 -5.36 -6.32 0.50
CA THR A 72 -5.55 -7.64 1.11
C THR A 72 -4.35 -8.06 1.95
N LEU A 73 -3.14 -7.85 1.44
CA LEU A 73 -1.92 -8.38 2.06
C LEU A 73 -1.27 -7.42 3.04
N LEU A 74 -1.51 -6.11 2.92
CA LEU A 74 -0.94 -5.09 3.78
C LEU A 74 -2.00 -4.06 4.25
N PRO A 75 -3.09 -4.50 4.89
CA PRO A 75 -4.19 -3.60 5.29
C PRO A 75 -3.76 -2.51 6.29
N GLU A 76 -2.66 -2.71 7.01
CA GLU A 76 -2.01 -1.70 7.84
C GLU A 76 -1.12 -0.71 7.07
N GLY A 77 -0.90 -0.91 5.77
CA GLY A 77 -0.14 0.03 4.93
C GLY A 77 -0.92 1.32 4.68
N ILE A 78 -0.22 2.44 4.66
CA ILE A 78 -0.79 3.73 4.25
C ILE A 78 0.05 4.24 3.07
N VAL A 79 -0.57 4.42 1.90
CA VAL A 79 0.10 4.99 0.72
C VAL A 79 0.68 6.35 1.08
N CYS A 80 1.94 6.60 0.76
CA CYS A 80 2.65 7.81 1.18
C CYS A 80 3.70 8.24 0.15
N VAL A 81 4.32 9.38 0.39
CA VAL A 81 5.44 9.96 -0.38
C VAL A 81 5.22 9.83 -1.89
N GLU A 82 6.06 9.12 -2.65
CA GLU A 82 6.04 9.11 -4.12
C GLU A 82 4.71 8.58 -4.68
N SER A 83 4.14 7.51 -4.10
CA SER A 83 2.86 6.96 -4.55
C SER A 83 1.67 7.86 -4.21
N ALA A 84 1.71 8.54 -3.06
CA ALA A 84 0.67 9.53 -2.73
C ALA A 84 0.79 10.79 -3.59
N LEU A 85 2.02 11.25 -3.91
CA LEU A 85 2.24 12.36 -4.84
C LEU A 85 1.67 12.06 -6.22
N PHE A 86 1.90 10.86 -6.73
CA PHE A 86 1.34 10.42 -8.02
C PHE A 86 -0.19 10.36 -7.97
N HIS A 87 -0.76 9.78 -6.93
CA HIS A 87 -2.20 9.70 -6.73
C HIS A 87 -2.89 11.08 -6.73
N TYR A 88 -2.27 12.08 -6.09
CA TYR A 88 -2.81 13.45 -6.06
C TYR A 88 -2.49 14.29 -7.32
N GLY A 89 -1.78 13.72 -8.30
CA GLY A 89 -1.37 14.44 -9.50
C GLY A 89 -0.22 15.44 -9.26
N TYR A 90 0.53 15.28 -8.18
CA TYR A 90 1.70 16.11 -7.85
C TYR A 90 2.99 15.59 -8.46
N ASN A 91 2.91 14.45 -9.16
CA ASN A 91 3.97 13.83 -9.94
C ASN A 91 3.35 13.16 -11.17
N ASP A 92 3.94 13.35 -12.36
CA ASP A 92 3.45 12.76 -13.61
C ASP A 92 3.92 11.34 -13.86
N PHE A 93 4.92 10.89 -13.11
CA PHE A 93 5.51 9.57 -13.31
C PHE A 93 5.02 8.61 -12.25
N SER A 94 4.46 7.47 -12.69
CA SER A 94 4.16 6.37 -11.79
C SER A 94 5.44 5.89 -11.10
N PRO A 95 5.46 5.80 -9.77
CA PRO A 95 6.63 5.32 -9.05
C PRO A 95 6.87 3.84 -9.35
N ARG A 96 8.16 3.44 -9.46
CA ARG A 96 8.56 2.03 -9.70
C ARG A 96 8.21 1.09 -8.54
N HIS A 97 7.90 1.63 -7.39
CA HIS A 97 7.59 0.90 -6.16
C HIS A 97 6.43 1.59 -5.47
N TRP A 98 5.52 0.82 -4.94
CA TRP A 98 4.54 1.35 -4.00
C TRP A 98 5.26 1.85 -2.75
N THR A 99 5.10 3.11 -2.45
CA THR A 99 5.65 3.69 -1.22
C THR A 99 4.57 3.70 -0.15
N VAL A 100 4.83 2.95 0.94
CA VAL A 100 3.86 2.74 2.01
C VAL A 100 4.44 3.07 3.37
N ALA A 101 3.71 3.83 4.15
CA ALA A 101 3.99 4.05 5.56
C ALA A 101 3.47 2.86 6.37
N VAL A 102 4.31 2.37 7.27
CA VAL A 102 4.00 1.23 8.14
C VAL A 102 4.43 1.52 9.58
N PRO A 103 3.78 0.93 10.59
CA PRO A 103 4.23 1.06 11.96
C PRO A 103 5.60 0.41 12.15
N ARG A 104 6.42 0.96 13.04
CA ARG A 104 7.78 0.41 13.32
C ARG A 104 7.75 -1.03 13.83
N THR A 105 6.63 -1.47 14.36
CA THR A 105 6.42 -2.82 14.92
C THR A 105 6.04 -3.87 13.88
N ILE A 106 5.88 -3.48 12.60
CA ILE A 106 5.50 -4.42 11.55
C ILE A 106 6.56 -5.50 11.35
N SER A 107 6.12 -6.72 11.14
CA SER A 107 7.01 -7.82 10.73
C SER A 107 7.51 -7.59 9.30
N ARG A 108 8.82 -7.71 9.09
CA ARG A 108 9.42 -7.61 7.74
C ARG A 108 8.87 -8.64 6.76
N ALA A 109 8.42 -9.80 7.25
CA ALA A 109 7.79 -10.83 6.42
C ALA A 109 6.49 -10.35 5.77
N LYS A 110 5.74 -9.46 6.42
CA LYS A 110 4.53 -8.85 5.84
C LYS A 110 4.80 -7.91 4.67
N LEU A 111 6.00 -7.36 4.58
CA LEU A 111 6.42 -6.44 3.51
C LEU A 111 6.95 -7.17 2.27
N ARG A 112 7.08 -8.50 2.31
CA ARG A 112 7.50 -9.31 1.17
C ARG A 112 6.25 -9.77 0.42
N ILE A 113 5.89 -9.04 -0.61
CA ILE A 113 4.82 -9.35 -1.56
C ILE A 113 5.52 -9.45 -2.91
N ASP A 114 5.72 -10.69 -3.40
CA ASP A 114 6.58 -10.93 -4.57
C ASP A 114 6.06 -10.22 -5.84
N ALA A 115 4.73 -10.10 -5.96
CA ALA A 115 4.08 -9.45 -7.10
C ALA A 115 3.99 -7.92 -7.00
N VAL A 116 4.34 -7.31 -5.85
CA VAL A 116 4.20 -5.86 -5.63
C VAL A 116 5.52 -5.29 -5.11
N PRO A 117 6.26 -4.54 -5.92
CA PRO A 117 7.48 -3.88 -5.45
C PRO A 117 7.14 -2.81 -4.41
N LEU A 118 7.62 -3.01 -3.17
CA LEU A 118 7.33 -2.13 -2.03
C LEU A 118 8.56 -1.39 -1.52
N LYS A 119 8.39 -0.10 -1.21
CA LYS A 119 9.34 0.71 -0.44
C LYS A 119 8.65 1.18 0.84
N ALA A 120 9.02 0.62 1.98
CA ALA A 120 8.39 0.89 3.26
C ALA A 120 9.05 2.09 3.97
N TYR A 121 8.20 2.98 4.48
CA TYR A 121 8.55 4.08 5.37
C TYR A 121 8.06 3.78 6.79
N TYR A 122 9.00 3.54 7.72
CA TYR A 122 8.67 3.20 9.10
C TYR A 122 8.30 4.45 9.89
N VAL A 123 7.06 4.55 10.34
CA VAL A 123 6.53 5.72 11.03
C VAL A 123 6.31 5.44 12.52
N GLN A 124 6.59 6.42 13.37
CA GLN A 124 6.34 6.34 14.81
C GLN A 124 4.84 6.31 15.09
N LYS A 125 4.43 5.60 16.14
CA LYS A 125 3.03 5.38 16.52
C LYS A 125 2.22 6.68 16.60
N ASN A 126 2.78 7.72 17.21
CA ASN A 126 2.13 9.02 17.41
C ASN A 126 1.96 9.84 16.12
N LEU A 127 2.66 9.50 15.05
CA LEU A 127 2.59 10.17 13.75
C LEU A 127 1.95 9.29 12.66
N TYR A 128 1.67 8.03 12.97
CA TYR A 128 1.23 7.05 11.98
C TYR A 128 -0.17 7.34 11.45
N THR A 129 -1.08 7.77 12.32
CA THR A 129 -2.46 8.11 11.94
C THR A 129 -2.65 9.59 11.57
N LEU A 130 -1.61 10.41 11.71
CA LEU A 130 -1.66 11.83 11.39
C LEU A 130 -1.84 12.03 9.88
N GLY A 131 -2.95 12.63 9.46
CA GLY A 131 -3.28 12.84 8.05
C GLY A 131 -3.67 11.55 7.30
N LYS A 132 -3.98 10.45 8.01
CA LYS A 132 -4.49 9.24 7.39
C LYS A 132 -5.92 9.46 6.92
N THR A 133 -6.19 9.13 5.67
CA THR A 133 -7.50 9.06 5.04
C THR A 133 -7.63 7.79 4.20
N THR A 134 -8.69 7.66 3.44
CA THR A 134 -8.88 6.62 2.42
C THR A 134 -9.25 7.29 1.12
N ASP A 135 -8.85 6.70 0.01
CA ASP A 135 -9.22 7.17 -1.32
C ASP A 135 -9.34 5.97 -2.28
N ASP A 136 -9.92 6.21 -3.45
CA ASP A 136 -10.06 5.21 -4.50
C ASP A 136 -8.80 5.14 -5.36
N PHE A 137 -8.32 3.92 -5.56
CA PHE A 137 -7.21 3.58 -6.44
C PHE A 137 -7.71 2.55 -7.44
N ASP A 138 -8.16 3.00 -8.60
CA ASP A 138 -8.72 2.18 -9.69
C ASP A 138 -9.82 1.19 -9.22
N GLY A 139 -10.76 1.70 -8.41
CA GLY A 139 -11.88 0.92 -7.87
C GLY A 139 -11.56 0.18 -6.56
N ILE A 140 -10.33 0.28 -6.04
CA ILE A 140 -9.93 -0.31 -4.77
C ILE A 140 -9.68 0.79 -3.73
N THR A 141 -10.39 0.74 -2.61
CA THR A 141 -10.16 1.69 -1.52
C THR A 141 -8.89 1.34 -0.75
N LEU A 142 -7.91 2.25 -0.75
CA LEU A 142 -6.68 2.15 0.03
C LEU A 142 -6.59 3.24 1.10
N SER A 143 -5.85 2.95 2.18
CA SER A 143 -5.42 3.99 3.10
C SER A 143 -4.30 4.80 2.46
N VAL A 144 -4.40 6.14 2.54
CA VAL A 144 -3.42 7.08 2.00
C VAL A 144 -3.23 8.23 2.99
N TYR A 145 -2.07 8.87 3.00
CA TYR A 145 -1.92 10.16 3.67
C TYR A 145 -2.54 11.26 2.82
N ASP A 146 -3.25 12.21 3.47
CA ASP A 146 -3.82 13.38 2.82
C ASP A 146 -2.72 14.26 2.18
N ARG A 147 -3.14 15.26 1.40
CA ARG A 147 -2.26 16.17 0.67
C ARG A 147 -1.24 16.82 1.59
N GLU A 148 -1.69 17.35 2.70
CA GLU A 148 -0.88 18.12 3.66
C GLU A 148 0.15 17.23 4.35
N ARG A 149 -0.25 16.02 4.74
CA ARG A 149 0.68 15.07 5.30
C ARG A 149 1.69 14.60 4.26
N THR A 150 1.26 14.39 3.03
CA THR A 150 2.14 14.00 1.92
C THR A 150 3.19 15.07 1.65
N ILE A 151 2.80 16.35 1.66
CA ILE A 151 3.75 17.46 1.55
C ILE A 151 4.71 17.50 2.75
N CYS A 152 4.22 17.36 3.98
CA CYS A 152 5.10 17.26 5.15
C CYS A 152 6.11 16.11 5.03
N ASP A 153 5.70 14.97 4.47
CA ASP A 153 6.59 13.83 4.24
C ASP A 153 7.66 14.15 3.17
N CYS A 154 7.38 14.98 2.16
CA CYS A 154 8.39 15.48 1.22
C CYS A 154 9.52 16.23 1.94
N PHE A 155 9.19 17.11 2.88
CA PHE A 155 10.20 17.79 3.70
C PHE A 155 10.95 16.84 4.62
N LYS A 156 10.25 15.89 5.25
CA LYS A 156 10.84 14.91 6.16
C LYS A 156 11.84 13.99 5.46
N TYR A 157 11.50 13.57 4.26
CA TYR A 157 12.32 12.64 3.47
C TYR A 157 13.06 13.33 2.33
N ARG A 158 13.30 14.65 2.45
CA ARG A 158 13.91 15.51 1.43
C ARG A 158 15.19 14.93 0.81
N THR A 159 16.04 14.31 1.63
CA THR A 159 17.29 13.69 1.17
C THR A 159 17.13 12.38 0.42
N LYS A 160 15.93 11.81 0.40
CA LYS A 160 15.57 10.58 -0.31
C LYS A 160 14.79 10.84 -1.59
N LEU A 161 14.35 12.07 -1.78
CA LEU A 161 13.61 12.51 -2.95
C LEU A 161 14.51 13.26 -3.91
N ASP A 162 14.28 13.02 -5.19
CA ASP A 162 14.88 13.82 -6.25
C ASP A 162 14.48 15.30 -6.12
N ASN A 163 15.36 16.21 -6.56
CA ASN A 163 15.12 17.65 -6.49
C ASN A 163 13.96 18.07 -7.38
N GLU A 164 13.86 17.50 -8.57
CA GLU A 164 12.82 17.80 -9.53
C GLU A 164 11.45 17.37 -9.00
N LEU A 165 11.34 16.14 -8.48
CA LEU A 165 10.14 15.62 -7.87
C LEU A 165 9.68 16.50 -6.69
N PHE A 166 10.60 16.89 -5.81
CA PHE A 166 10.27 17.75 -4.68
C PHE A 166 9.71 19.09 -5.14
N ASN A 167 10.41 19.78 -6.05
CA ASN A 167 9.99 21.10 -6.54
C ASN A 167 8.63 21.01 -7.26
N LYS A 168 8.43 19.97 -8.08
CA LYS A 168 7.17 19.73 -8.78
C LYS A 168 6.01 19.51 -7.79
N ALA A 169 6.22 18.66 -6.77
CA ALA A 169 5.21 18.41 -5.75
C ALA A 169 4.82 19.67 -4.97
N ILE A 170 5.79 20.51 -4.61
CA ILE A 170 5.50 21.76 -3.91
C ILE A 170 4.72 22.73 -4.81
N ASN A 171 5.16 22.93 -6.06
CA ASN A 171 4.46 23.79 -7.02
C ASN A 171 3.02 23.31 -7.27
N ALA A 172 2.82 22.00 -7.48
CA ALA A 172 1.51 21.42 -7.71
C ALA A 172 0.59 21.60 -6.48
N TYR A 173 1.12 21.40 -5.27
CA TYR A 173 0.35 21.62 -4.04
C TYR A 173 -0.04 23.10 -3.87
N VAL A 174 0.87 24.04 -4.14
CA VAL A 174 0.57 25.49 -4.07
C VAL A 174 -0.55 25.87 -5.03
N ALA A 175 -0.59 25.26 -6.21
CA ALA A 175 -1.63 25.48 -7.22
C ALA A 175 -2.94 24.73 -6.94
N ASP A 176 -2.96 23.74 -6.03
CA ASP A 176 -4.15 22.92 -5.75
C ASP A 176 -5.19 23.70 -4.95
N ASP A 177 -6.40 23.86 -5.50
CA ASP A 177 -7.51 24.53 -4.81
C ASP A 177 -8.00 23.77 -3.58
N LYS A 178 -7.70 22.47 -3.49
CA LYS A 178 -8.05 21.61 -2.36
C LYS A 178 -7.03 21.66 -1.21
N LYS A 179 -5.97 22.48 -1.33
CA LYS A 179 -4.97 22.64 -0.27
C LYS A 179 -5.58 23.18 1.03
N ASN A 180 -5.10 22.67 2.17
CA ASN A 180 -5.49 23.13 3.49
C ASN A 180 -4.28 23.58 4.30
N LEU A 181 -3.97 24.87 4.24
CA LEU A 181 -2.80 25.45 4.90
C LEU A 181 -2.86 25.33 6.44
N SER A 182 -4.07 25.27 7.03
CA SER A 182 -4.24 25.05 8.47
C SER A 182 -3.79 23.64 8.87
N ASN A 183 -4.21 22.61 8.12
CA ASN A 183 -3.76 21.24 8.34
C ASN A 183 -2.26 21.11 8.09
N LEU A 184 -1.74 21.72 7.02
CA LEU A 184 -0.32 21.71 6.72
C LEU A 184 0.51 22.26 7.89
N SER A 185 0.12 23.44 8.40
CA SER A 185 0.76 24.09 9.56
C SER A 185 0.72 23.18 10.81
N ASN A 186 -0.46 22.58 11.09
CA ASN A 186 -0.64 21.70 12.23
C ASN A 186 0.22 20.42 12.13
N TYR A 187 0.26 19.78 10.95
CA TYR A 187 1.07 18.59 10.73
C TYR A 187 2.57 18.91 10.79
N ALA A 188 2.98 20.02 10.18
CA ALA A 188 4.36 20.47 10.22
C ALA A 188 4.85 20.72 11.68
N LYS A 189 4.00 21.29 12.56
CA LYS A 189 4.30 21.44 14.00
C LYS A 189 4.49 20.08 14.66
N LYS A 190 3.54 19.15 14.50
CA LYS A 190 3.61 17.80 15.09
C LYS A 190 4.80 17.00 14.59
N MET A 191 5.21 17.21 13.34
CA MET A 191 6.35 16.54 12.71
C MET A 191 7.69 17.26 12.94
N ARG A 192 7.70 18.40 13.66
CA ARG A 192 8.88 19.26 13.93
C ARG A 192 9.52 19.80 12.64
N LEU A 193 8.70 20.13 11.66
CA LEU A 193 9.09 20.66 10.35
C LEU A 193 8.60 22.09 10.12
N TYR A 194 7.91 22.69 11.11
CA TYR A 194 7.15 23.93 10.97
C TYR A 194 7.91 25.02 10.24
N LYS A 195 9.10 25.37 10.73
CA LYS A 195 9.89 26.44 10.13
C LYS A 195 10.20 26.17 8.66
N LYS A 196 10.73 24.96 8.36
CA LYS A 196 11.12 24.60 6.98
C LYS A 196 9.95 24.63 6.01
N VAL A 197 8.76 24.16 6.45
CA VAL A 197 7.56 24.11 5.62
C VAL A 197 7.02 25.52 5.43
N MET A 198 6.88 26.31 6.50
CA MET A 198 6.24 27.61 6.42
C MET A 198 7.12 28.64 5.71
N ASP A 199 8.42 28.65 5.94
CA ASP A 199 9.35 29.56 5.25
C ASP A 199 9.25 29.37 3.71
N LEU A 200 9.17 28.12 3.23
CA LEU A 200 9.02 27.87 1.79
C LEU A 200 7.62 28.22 1.30
N MET A 201 6.55 27.86 2.05
CA MET A 201 5.18 28.19 1.66
C MET A 201 4.95 29.71 1.58
N GLU A 202 5.52 30.50 2.49
CA GLU A 202 5.44 31.96 2.46
C GLU A 202 6.03 32.52 1.18
N VAL A 203 7.19 32.05 0.76
CA VAL A 203 7.82 32.45 -0.50
C VAL A 203 6.99 32.05 -1.70
N MET A 204 6.42 30.84 -1.72
CA MET A 204 5.69 30.30 -2.86
C MET A 204 4.27 30.86 -3.03
N LEU A 205 3.66 31.35 -1.95
CA LEU A 205 2.30 31.89 -1.98
C LEU A 205 2.27 33.43 -2.16
N ASN A 206 3.37 34.11 -1.86
CA ASN A 206 3.47 35.57 -1.94
C ASN A 206 4.37 36.07 -3.12
N GLY A 207 5.00 35.17 -3.84
CA GLY A 207 5.82 35.44 -5.03
C GLY A 207 5.04 35.17 -6.29
#